data_6da03b85c814e94b1006e78aeb8efd77
#
_entry.id   6da03b85c814e94b1006e78aeb8efd77
#
_cell.length_a   1.000
_cell.length_b   1.000
_cell.length_c   1.000
_cell.angle_alpha   90.00
_cell.angle_beta   90.00
_cell.angle_gamma   90.00
#
_symmetry.space_group_name_H-M   'P 1'
#
loop_
_entity.id
_entity.type
_entity.pdbx_description
1 polymer ?
#
loop_
_entity_poly.entity_id
_entity_poly.type
_entity_poly.pdbx_seq_one_letter_code
_entity_poly.pdbx_strand_id
1 'polypeptide(L)'
;MAGIKEECGVFGIYDLDGGNVVPSIYYGLTSLQHRGQESCGLAVSDTKGERGNVKFHKDLGLVSEVLRQDVVRKYEGDIGIGHVRYSTTGASVAENAQPLVLSYVKGTLALAHNGNLVNTPELKWELIQNGAIFHTTTDSEVIAFHIARERVHTRTVEDAVLKTAHKLKGAYALVVMSPRKLIGIRDPLGLKPLCLGKRDNT
;
A
#
# COMPACT_ATOMS: atom_id res chain seq x y z
N MET A 1 8.25 2.92 31.61
CA MET A 1 8.87 2.64 30.31
C MET A 1 7.76 2.67 29.28
N ALA A 2 7.81 3.60 28.30
CA ALA A 2 6.88 3.57 27.19
C ALA A 2 7.24 2.32 26.37
N GLY A 3 6.35 1.32 26.34
CA GLY A 3 6.53 0.13 25.51
C GLY A 3 6.71 0.54 24.06
N ILE A 4 7.56 -0.17 23.33
CA ILE A 4 7.68 -0.03 21.87
C ILE A 4 6.28 -0.30 21.32
N LYS A 5 5.62 0.75 20.80
CA LYS A 5 4.33 0.58 20.12
C LYS A 5 4.58 -0.15 18.81
N GLU A 6 3.97 -1.30 18.67
CA GLU A 6 3.94 -2.04 17.41
C GLU A 6 3.27 -1.17 16.35
N GLU A 7 3.74 -1.30 15.13
CA GLU A 7 3.31 -0.46 14.00
C GLU A 7 3.15 -1.34 12.77
N CYS A 8 2.31 -0.89 11.84
CA CYS A 8 1.97 -1.59 10.60
C CYS A 8 3.15 -2.31 9.91
N GLY A 9 2.85 -3.31 9.11
CA GLY A 9 3.80 -3.97 8.21
C GLY A 9 3.38 -3.80 6.75
N VAL A 10 4.34 -3.44 5.90
CA VAL A 10 4.17 -3.37 4.44
C VAL A 10 5.00 -4.44 3.76
N PHE A 11 4.47 -5.02 2.70
CA PHE A 11 5.13 -6.02 1.89
C PHE A 11 4.88 -5.74 0.41
N GLY A 12 5.89 -5.93 -0.42
CA GLY A 12 5.77 -5.82 -1.87
C GLY A 12 6.65 -6.87 -2.54
N ILE A 13 6.18 -7.44 -3.64
CA ILE A 13 6.89 -8.48 -4.38
C ILE A 13 6.58 -8.38 -5.87
N TYR A 14 7.58 -8.64 -6.70
CA TYR A 14 7.44 -8.75 -8.14
C TYR A 14 8.30 -9.91 -8.65
N ASP A 15 7.66 -10.86 -9.31
CA ASP A 15 8.31 -11.99 -9.98
C ASP A 15 8.43 -11.67 -11.48
N LEU A 16 9.65 -11.45 -11.95
CA LEU A 16 9.94 -11.08 -13.33
C LEU A 16 9.74 -12.25 -14.32
N ASP A 17 9.73 -13.48 -13.84
CA ASP A 17 9.44 -14.68 -14.63
C ASP A 17 7.93 -14.90 -14.83
N GLY A 18 7.12 -14.18 -14.05
CA GLY A 18 5.65 -14.24 -14.13
C GLY A 18 5.02 -15.30 -13.25
N GLY A 19 5.73 -15.71 -12.19
CA GLY A 19 5.20 -16.63 -11.17
C GLY A 19 4.15 -15.97 -10.28
N ASN A 20 3.24 -16.79 -9.72
CA ASN A 20 2.21 -16.28 -8.82
C ASN A 20 2.80 -15.87 -7.46
N VAL A 21 2.73 -14.58 -7.12
CA VAL A 21 3.30 -14.00 -5.90
C VAL A 21 2.37 -14.05 -4.69
N VAL A 22 1.11 -14.44 -4.85
CA VAL A 22 0.11 -14.45 -3.75
C VAL A 22 0.54 -15.30 -2.55
N PRO A 23 1.10 -16.52 -2.72
CA PRO A 23 1.61 -17.29 -1.58
C PRO A 23 2.73 -16.56 -0.82
N SER A 24 3.63 -15.89 -1.55
CA SER A 24 4.72 -15.13 -0.94
C SER A 24 4.20 -13.92 -0.14
N ILE A 25 3.15 -13.24 -0.63
CA ILE A 25 2.48 -12.17 0.12
C ILE A 25 1.88 -12.74 1.41
N TYR A 26 1.16 -13.86 1.35
CA TYR A 26 0.58 -14.50 2.52
C TYR A 26 1.64 -14.79 3.59
N TYR A 27 2.74 -15.44 3.23
CA TYR A 27 3.81 -15.78 4.18
C TYR A 27 4.55 -14.53 4.68
N GLY A 28 4.76 -13.53 3.80
CA GLY A 28 5.35 -12.25 4.18
C GLY A 28 4.50 -11.52 5.22
N LEU A 29 3.18 -11.44 5.01
CA LEU A 29 2.25 -10.83 5.97
C LEU A 29 2.14 -11.64 7.26
N THR A 30 2.16 -12.98 7.19
CA THR A 30 2.19 -13.84 8.38
C THR A 30 3.44 -13.56 9.22
N SER A 31 4.59 -13.38 8.59
CA SER A 31 5.84 -13.02 9.28
C SER A 31 5.79 -11.62 9.89
N LEU A 32 5.00 -10.72 9.31
CA LEU A 32 4.78 -9.34 9.80
C LEU A 32 3.60 -9.23 10.78
N GLN A 33 2.85 -10.31 11.05
CA GLN A 33 1.62 -10.27 11.84
C GLN A 33 1.81 -9.67 13.24
N HIS A 34 2.98 -9.86 13.86
CA HIS A 34 3.31 -9.28 15.16
C HIS A 34 3.30 -7.74 15.15
N ARG A 35 3.40 -7.11 13.95
CA ARG A 35 3.37 -5.65 13.79
C ARG A 35 1.97 -5.08 13.61
N GLY A 36 0.98 -5.90 13.23
CA GLY A 36 -0.38 -5.43 13.02
C GLY A 36 -1.39 -6.58 13.09
N GLN A 37 -2.35 -6.47 14.00
CA GLN A 37 -3.32 -7.53 14.30
C GLN A 37 -4.78 -7.08 14.10
N GLU A 38 -4.99 -5.86 13.61
CA GLU A 38 -6.33 -5.27 13.49
C GLU A 38 -6.98 -5.59 12.14
N SER A 39 -6.23 -5.41 11.08
CA SER A 39 -6.70 -5.70 9.72
C SER A 39 -5.52 -6.07 8.83
N CYS A 40 -5.81 -6.76 7.75
CA CYS A 40 -4.81 -7.05 6.73
C CYS A 40 -5.44 -7.11 5.34
N GLY A 41 -4.58 -7.17 4.32
CA GLY A 41 -5.04 -7.32 2.95
C GLY A 41 -3.90 -7.46 1.97
N LEU A 42 -4.27 -7.81 0.75
CA LEU A 42 -3.38 -7.91 -0.41
C LEU A 42 -4.00 -7.23 -1.64
N ALA A 43 -3.13 -6.79 -2.54
CA ALA A 43 -3.50 -6.39 -3.90
C ALA A 43 -2.49 -6.98 -4.88
N VAL A 44 -2.97 -7.52 -5.99
CA VAL A 44 -2.15 -8.19 -7.01
C VAL A 44 -2.58 -7.80 -8.41
N SER A 45 -1.64 -7.90 -9.34
CA SER A 45 -1.88 -7.70 -10.76
C SER A 45 -1.06 -8.70 -11.57
N ASP A 46 -1.52 -9.00 -12.76
CA ASP A 46 -0.77 -9.70 -13.78
C ASP A 46 -0.19 -8.66 -14.76
N THR A 47 1.14 -8.53 -14.81
CA THR A 47 1.82 -7.54 -15.65
C THR A 47 1.69 -7.83 -17.14
N LYS A 48 1.39 -9.08 -17.52
CA LYS A 48 1.16 -9.56 -18.88
C LYS A 48 -0.32 -9.59 -19.27
N GLY A 49 -1.21 -9.45 -18.26
CA GLY A 49 -2.66 -9.50 -18.44
C GLY A 49 -3.27 -8.20 -18.95
N GLU A 50 -4.58 -8.11 -18.87
CA GLU A 50 -5.33 -6.92 -19.28
C GLU A 50 -4.88 -5.68 -18.51
N ARG A 51 -4.84 -4.53 -19.22
CA ARG A 51 -4.39 -3.29 -18.64
C ARG A 51 -5.34 -2.82 -17.53
N GLY A 52 -4.77 -2.46 -16.39
CA GLY A 52 -5.49 -1.80 -15.30
C GLY A 52 -6.20 -2.73 -14.33
N ASN A 53 -6.05 -4.05 -14.47
CA ASN A 53 -6.70 -5.01 -13.60
C ASN A 53 -5.87 -5.26 -12.33
N VAL A 54 -6.23 -4.59 -11.23
CA VAL A 54 -5.71 -4.89 -9.90
C VAL A 54 -6.83 -5.56 -9.09
N LYS A 55 -6.57 -6.80 -8.67
CA LYS A 55 -7.46 -7.54 -7.78
C LYS A 55 -6.99 -7.36 -6.35
N PHE A 56 -7.91 -7.22 -5.41
CA PHE A 56 -7.55 -7.04 -4.01
C PHE A 56 -8.55 -7.70 -3.07
N HIS A 57 -8.09 -8.01 -1.88
CA HIS A 57 -8.90 -8.45 -0.75
C HIS A 57 -8.32 -7.88 0.54
N LYS A 58 -9.18 -7.34 1.39
CA LYS A 58 -8.80 -6.80 2.70
C LYS A 58 -9.99 -6.85 3.63
N ASP A 59 -9.72 -7.07 4.91
CA ASP A 59 -10.76 -7.06 5.96
C ASP A 59 -10.12 -6.86 7.34
N LEU A 60 -10.97 -6.74 8.35
CA LEU A 60 -10.58 -6.78 9.75
C LEU A 60 -10.23 -8.21 10.15
N GLY A 61 -9.18 -8.37 10.95
CA GLY A 61 -8.73 -9.65 11.48
C GLY A 61 -7.28 -9.99 11.13
N LEU A 62 -6.88 -11.18 11.58
CA LEU A 62 -5.54 -11.72 11.36
C LEU A 62 -5.36 -12.22 9.92
N VAL A 63 -4.12 -12.34 9.47
CA VAL A 63 -3.80 -12.85 8.12
C VAL A 63 -4.44 -14.21 7.86
N SER A 64 -4.40 -15.11 8.84
CA SER A 64 -5.01 -16.45 8.72
C SER A 64 -6.54 -16.45 8.65
N GLU A 65 -7.18 -15.38 9.15
CA GLU A 65 -8.64 -15.24 9.16
C GLU A 65 -9.14 -14.58 7.88
N VAL A 66 -8.44 -13.52 7.42
CA VAL A 66 -8.80 -12.73 6.26
C VAL A 66 -8.34 -13.40 4.96
N LEU A 67 -7.09 -13.85 4.92
CA LEU A 67 -6.47 -14.47 3.74
C LEU A 67 -6.50 -16.01 3.85
N ARG A 68 -7.68 -16.58 4.11
CA ARG A 68 -7.87 -18.05 4.13
C ARG A 68 -7.54 -18.68 2.79
N GLN A 69 -7.29 -19.98 2.77
CA GLN A 69 -6.93 -20.70 1.54
C GLN A 69 -7.94 -20.53 0.41
N ASP A 70 -9.23 -20.51 0.73
CA ASP A 70 -10.31 -20.31 -0.24
C ASP A 70 -10.32 -18.90 -0.84
N VAL A 71 -9.79 -17.91 -0.11
CA VAL A 71 -9.59 -16.54 -0.57
C VAL A 71 -8.32 -16.48 -1.43
N VAL A 72 -7.19 -16.93 -0.90
CA VAL A 72 -5.87 -16.87 -1.56
C VAL A 72 -5.91 -17.52 -2.95
N ARG A 73 -6.61 -18.66 -3.10
CA ARG A 73 -6.75 -19.37 -4.38
C ARG A 73 -7.51 -18.61 -5.47
N LYS A 74 -8.24 -17.54 -5.11
CA LYS A 74 -8.98 -16.71 -6.08
C LYS A 74 -8.12 -15.61 -6.71
N TYR A 75 -6.92 -15.42 -6.18
CA TYR A 75 -6.03 -14.34 -6.59
C TYR A 75 -4.76 -14.91 -7.21
N GLU A 76 -4.40 -14.35 -8.35
CA GLU A 76 -3.18 -14.66 -9.08
C GLU A 76 -2.60 -13.37 -9.64
N GLY A 77 -1.29 -13.31 -9.73
CA GLY A 77 -0.53 -12.20 -10.30
C GLY A 77 0.96 -12.40 -10.07
N ASP A 78 1.76 -11.74 -10.87
CA ASP A 78 3.23 -11.75 -10.81
C ASP A 78 3.79 -10.53 -10.04
N ILE A 79 2.93 -9.56 -9.72
CA ILE A 79 3.24 -8.38 -8.93
C ILE A 79 2.16 -8.19 -7.86
N GLY A 80 2.58 -7.83 -6.64
CA GLY A 80 1.62 -7.61 -5.58
C GLY A 80 2.17 -6.89 -4.36
N ILE A 81 1.25 -6.38 -3.55
CA ILE A 81 1.54 -5.75 -2.26
C ILE A 81 0.63 -6.28 -1.18
N GLY A 82 1.09 -6.20 0.05
CA GLY A 82 0.31 -6.58 1.22
C GLY A 82 0.53 -5.64 2.41
N HIS A 83 -0.40 -5.69 3.35
CA HIS A 83 -0.37 -4.86 4.55
C HIS A 83 -0.94 -5.59 5.75
N VAL A 84 -0.34 -5.38 6.91
CA VAL A 84 -0.92 -5.67 8.23
C VAL A 84 -1.01 -4.37 9.02
N ARG A 85 -2.18 -4.09 9.60
CA ARG A 85 -2.47 -2.81 10.25
C ARG A 85 -2.49 -2.93 11.76
N TYR A 86 -1.88 -1.93 12.40
CA TYR A 86 -2.09 -1.56 13.79
C TYR A 86 -2.55 -0.10 13.83
N SER A 87 -3.71 0.19 14.43
CA SER A 87 -4.25 1.56 14.45
C SER A 87 -3.43 2.46 15.34
N THR A 88 -2.73 3.41 14.74
CA THR A 88 -2.18 4.57 15.44
C THR A 88 -3.08 5.80 15.24
N THR A 89 -3.74 5.88 14.08
CA THR A 89 -4.69 6.94 13.70
C THR A 89 -5.83 6.35 12.86
N GLY A 90 -7.03 6.90 13.04
CA GLY A 90 -8.24 6.44 12.35
C GLY A 90 -8.97 5.30 13.06
N ALA A 91 -10.26 5.16 12.75
CA ALA A 91 -11.11 4.12 13.33
C ALA A 91 -10.72 2.71 12.84
N SER A 92 -10.98 1.71 13.69
CA SER A 92 -10.86 0.29 13.33
C SER A 92 -12.09 -0.13 12.53
N VAL A 93 -12.09 0.20 11.25
CA VAL A 93 -13.15 -0.11 10.28
C VAL A 93 -12.55 -0.67 9.00
N ALA A 94 -13.30 -1.50 8.29
CA ALA A 94 -12.81 -2.20 7.09
C ALA A 94 -12.37 -1.24 5.98
N GLU A 95 -12.96 -0.05 5.89
CA GLU A 95 -12.61 1.00 4.93
C GLU A 95 -11.15 1.46 5.12
N ASN A 96 -10.66 1.49 6.36
CA ASN A 96 -9.30 1.88 6.72
C ASN A 96 -8.28 0.75 6.55
N ALA A 97 -8.73 -0.49 6.28
CA ALA A 97 -7.83 -1.59 5.96
C ALA A 97 -7.06 -1.31 4.67
N GLN A 98 -5.82 -1.79 4.61
CA GLN A 98 -4.94 -1.60 3.47
C GLN A 98 -4.58 -2.96 2.83
N PRO A 99 -4.16 -2.99 1.56
CA PRO A 99 -3.84 -1.88 0.68
C PRO A 99 -5.05 -1.01 0.31
N LEU A 100 -4.79 0.30 0.18
CA LEU A 100 -5.76 1.20 -0.42
C LEU A 100 -5.68 1.09 -1.94
N VAL A 101 -6.78 0.79 -2.60
CA VAL A 101 -6.85 0.64 -4.07
C VAL A 101 -7.76 1.70 -4.64
N LEU A 102 -7.22 2.50 -5.54
CA LEU A 102 -7.91 3.60 -6.20
C LEU A 102 -7.91 3.40 -7.72
N SER A 103 -9.07 3.64 -8.33
CA SER A 103 -9.18 3.74 -9.79
C SER A 103 -9.27 5.22 -10.18
N TYR A 104 -8.51 5.61 -11.18
CA TYR A 104 -8.44 6.99 -11.66
C TYR A 104 -8.16 7.01 -13.17
N VAL A 105 -8.11 8.19 -13.79
CA VAL A 105 -8.01 8.36 -15.25
C VAL A 105 -6.82 7.66 -15.93
N LYS A 106 -5.75 7.35 -15.21
CA LYS A 106 -4.57 6.62 -15.73
C LYS A 106 -4.53 5.12 -15.37
N GLY A 107 -5.59 4.60 -14.77
CA GLY A 107 -5.71 3.20 -14.39
C GLY A 107 -5.92 3.01 -12.89
N THR A 108 -5.28 1.99 -12.33
CA THR A 108 -5.41 1.65 -10.91
C THR A 108 -4.09 1.87 -10.17
N LEU A 109 -4.19 2.32 -8.94
CA LEU A 109 -3.10 2.47 -7.99
C LEU A 109 -3.44 1.71 -6.71
N ALA A 110 -2.50 0.95 -6.19
CA ALA A 110 -2.58 0.35 -4.86
C ALA A 110 -1.46 0.88 -3.97
N LEU A 111 -1.76 1.15 -2.70
CA LEU A 111 -0.83 1.72 -1.72
C LEU A 111 -0.91 0.96 -0.40
N ALA A 112 0.25 0.58 0.12
CA ALA A 112 0.44 0.12 1.50
C ALA A 112 1.36 1.11 2.22
N HIS A 113 0.97 1.56 3.42
CA HIS A 113 1.64 2.59 4.19
C HIS A 113 1.90 2.14 5.63
N ASN A 114 3.14 2.20 6.04
CA ASN A 114 3.56 2.12 7.44
C ASN A 114 4.12 3.46 7.87
N GLY A 115 3.44 4.16 8.75
CA GLY A 115 3.90 5.43 9.26
C GLY A 115 2.80 6.42 9.60
N ASN A 116 3.19 7.67 9.76
CA ASN A 116 2.27 8.76 10.02
C ASN A 116 2.85 10.09 9.49
N LEU A 117 2.01 10.85 8.79
CA LEU A 117 2.36 12.17 8.30
C LEU A 117 1.99 13.24 9.33
N VAL A 118 2.87 14.22 9.52
CA VAL A 118 2.62 15.36 10.40
C VAL A 118 1.90 16.51 9.69
N ASN A 119 1.87 16.51 8.36
CA ASN A 119 1.23 17.55 7.53
C ASN A 119 -0.02 17.03 6.78
N THR A 120 -0.65 15.99 7.27
CA THR A 120 -1.91 15.45 6.70
C THR A 120 -3.00 16.51 6.56
N PRO A 121 -3.27 17.39 7.56
CA PRO A 121 -4.32 18.39 7.44
C PRO A 121 -4.13 19.35 6.25
N GLU A 122 -2.91 19.84 6.05
CA GLU A 122 -2.58 20.76 4.96
C GLU A 122 -2.73 20.08 3.60
N LEU A 123 -2.19 18.86 3.46
CA LEU A 123 -2.28 18.09 2.23
C LEU A 123 -3.73 17.72 1.90
N LYS A 124 -4.51 17.34 2.90
CA LYS A 124 -5.93 17.01 2.74
C LYS A 124 -6.73 18.24 2.33
N TRP A 125 -6.47 19.38 2.96
CA TRP A 125 -7.14 20.63 2.62
C TRP A 125 -6.89 21.04 1.17
N GLU A 126 -5.63 20.95 0.69
CA GLU A 126 -5.29 21.19 -0.73
C GLU A 126 -6.12 20.33 -1.68
N LEU A 127 -6.35 19.06 -1.35
CA LEU A 127 -7.15 18.15 -2.17
C LEU A 127 -8.64 18.50 -2.13
N ILE A 128 -9.19 18.81 -0.96
CA ILE A 128 -10.61 19.21 -0.78
C ILE A 128 -10.93 20.47 -1.58
N GLN A 129 -10.05 21.48 -1.58
CA GLN A 129 -10.20 22.70 -2.39
C GLN A 129 -10.27 22.41 -3.90
N ASN A 130 -9.76 21.26 -4.34
CA ASN A 130 -9.79 20.77 -5.71
C ASN A 130 -10.86 19.70 -5.95
N GLY A 131 -11.84 19.57 -5.04
CA GLY A 131 -13.00 18.70 -5.20
C GLY A 131 -12.78 17.24 -4.80
N ALA A 132 -11.71 16.90 -4.07
CA ALA A 132 -11.51 15.52 -3.60
C ALA A 132 -12.52 15.17 -2.50
N ILE A 133 -13.09 13.97 -2.60
CA ILE A 133 -13.98 13.37 -1.60
C ILE A 133 -13.24 12.21 -0.96
N PHE A 134 -13.14 12.20 0.37
CA PHE A 134 -12.45 11.17 1.14
C PHE A 134 -13.42 10.14 1.70
N HIS A 135 -13.04 8.88 1.63
CA HIS A 135 -13.82 7.74 2.13
C HIS A 135 -13.23 7.14 3.41
N THR A 136 -11.96 7.44 3.68
CA THR A 136 -11.26 6.95 4.88
C THR A 136 -10.84 8.11 5.78
N THR A 137 -10.43 7.77 7.00
CA THR A 137 -9.88 8.74 7.96
C THR A 137 -8.35 8.70 8.02
N THR A 138 -7.70 7.95 7.09
CA THR A 138 -6.27 7.70 7.10
C THR A 138 -5.50 8.71 6.24
N ASP A 139 -4.27 8.99 6.61
CA ASP A 139 -3.31 9.76 5.81
C ASP A 139 -2.89 9.01 4.52
N SER A 140 -3.02 7.69 4.52
CA SER A 140 -2.76 6.85 3.34
C SER A 140 -3.61 7.24 2.14
N GLU A 141 -4.88 7.61 2.35
CA GLU A 141 -5.76 8.07 1.29
C GLU A 141 -5.31 9.44 0.74
N VAL A 142 -4.85 10.33 1.62
CA VAL A 142 -4.29 11.62 1.23
C VAL A 142 -3.06 11.42 0.35
N ILE A 143 -2.15 10.51 0.72
CA ILE A 143 -0.98 10.15 -0.09
C ILE A 143 -1.39 9.63 -1.46
N ALA A 144 -2.32 8.67 -1.51
CA ALA A 144 -2.77 8.04 -2.74
C ALA A 144 -3.44 9.05 -3.70
N PHE A 145 -4.25 9.97 -3.17
CA PHE A 145 -4.86 11.05 -3.96
C PHE A 145 -3.81 12.02 -4.53
N HIS A 146 -2.79 12.39 -3.75
CA HIS A 146 -1.69 13.21 -4.25
C HIS A 146 -0.93 12.51 -5.39
N ILE A 147 -0.60 11.22 -5.23
CA ILE A 147 0.04 10.44 -6.30
C ILE A 147 -0.85 10.40 -7.56
N ALA A 148 -2.13 10.13 -7.40
CA ALA A 148 -3.07 10.08 -8.52
C ALA A 148 -3.17 11.43 -9.25
N ARG A 149 -3.22 12.54 -8.50
CA ARG A 149 -3.25 13.90 -9.05
C ARG A 149 -1.95 14.25 -9.79
N GLU A 150 -0.79 13.99 -9.18
CA GLU A 150 0.50 14.23 -9.84
C GLU A 150 0.64 13.37 -11.10
N ARG A 151 0.10 12.15 -11.09
CA ARG A 151 0.17 11.24 -12.23
C ARG A 151 -0.59 11.74 -13.45
N VAL A 152 -1.60 12.59 -13.30
CA VAL A 152 -2.28 13.24 -14.43
C VAL A 152 -1.31 14.14 -15.20
N HIS A 153 -0.37 14.76 -14.51
CA HIS A 153 0.56 15.76 -15.04
C HIS A 153 1.98 15.23 -15.29
N THR A 154 2.24 13.96 -15.00
CA THR A 154 3.54 13.31 -15.19
C THR A 154 3.48 12.21 -16.25
N ARG A 155 4.64 11.90 -16.85
CA ARG A 155 4.72 10.82 -17.85
C ARG A 155 4.71 9.45 -17.22
N THR A 156 5.32 9.31 -16.03
CA THR A 156 5.49 8.02 -15.35
C THR A 156 4.86 8.06 -13.97
N VAL A 157 4.56 6.90 -13.41
CA VAL A 157 4.08 6.79 -12.01
C VAL A 157 5.21 7.09 -11.03
N GLU A 158 6.44 6.78 -11.38
CA GLU A 158 7.63 7.08 -10.60
C GLU A 158 7.79 8.58 -10.37
N ASP A 159 7.64 9.39 -11.43
CA ASP A 159 7.69 10.85 -11.32
C ASP A 159 6.58 11.39 -10.41
N ALA A 160 5.37 10.83 -10.52
CA ALA A 160 4.24 11.21 -9.67
C ALA A 160 4.51 10.90 -8.20
N VAL A 161 5.03 9.71 -7.94
CA VAL A 161 5.41 9.25 -6.61
C VAL A 161 6.51 10.13 -6.03
N LEU A 162 7.57 10.43 -6.80
CA LEU A 162 8.68 11.26 -6.37
C LEU A 162 8.20 12.69 -6.04
N LYS A 163 7.38 13.30 -6.91
CA LYS A 163 6.80 14.63 -6.66
C LYS A 163 5.93 14.65 -5.40
N THR A 164 5.16 13.60 -5.18
CA THR A 164 4.36 13.47 -3.95
C THR A 164 5.27 13.33 -2.74
N ALA A 165 6.29 12.46 -2.78
CA ALA A 165 7.22 12.24 -1.67
C ALA A 165 7.89 13.55 -1.18
N HIS A 166 8.19 14.49 -2.07
CA HIS A 166 8.73 15.81 -1.70
C HIS A 166 7.75 16.68 -0.90
N LYS A 167 6.45 16.39 -0.95
CA LYS A 167 5.42 17.10 -0.18
C LYS A 167 5.16 16.48 1.18
N LEU A 168 5.48 15.20 1.35
CA LEU A 168 5.20 14.44 2.57
C LEU A 168 6.17 14.84 3.69
N LYS A 169 5.62 15.10 4.88
CA LYS A 169 6.40 15.34 6.10
C LYS A 169 5.98 14.33 7.16
N GLY A 170 6.94 13.64 7.76
CA GLY A 170 6.69 12.62 8.77
C GLY A 170 7.57 11.38 8.59
N ALA A 171 7.23 10.33 9.31
CA ALA A 171 7.92 9.05 9.25
C ALA A 171 7.07 8.06 8.45
N TYR A 172 7.60 7.54 7.35
CA TYR A 172 6.83 6.62 6.50
C TYR A 172 7.70 5.62 5.72
N ALA A 173 7.15 4.45 5.51
CA ALA A 173 7.55 3.50 4.49
C ALA A 173 6.32 3.17 3.64
N LEU A 174 6.42 3.36 2.34
CA LEU A 174 5.33 3.12 1.40
C LEU A 174 5.72 2.04 0.41
N VAL A 175 4.75 1.21 0.06
CA VAL A 175 4.82 0.35 -1.13
C VAL A 175 3.66 0.74 -2.04
N VAL A 176 4.00 1.22 -3.22
CA VAL A 176 3.05 1.67 -4.24
C VAL A 176 3.10 0.72 -5.42
N MET A 177 1.95 0.28 -5.87
CA MET A 177 1.82 -0.61 -7.02
C MET A 177 0.88 0.03 -8.05
N SER A 178 1.31 0.08 -9.30
CA SER A 178 0.45 0.17 -10.47
C SER A 178 0.30 -1.25 -11.05
N PRO A 179 -0.56 -1.48 -12.05
CA PRO A 179 -0.69 -2.81 -12.64
C PRO A 179 0.60 -3.46 -13.16
N ARG A 180 1.68 -2.67 -13.35
CA ARG A 180 2.93 -3.14 -13.95
C ARG A 180 4.20 -2.66 -13.26
N LYS A 181 4.09 -1.91 -12.15
CA LYS A 181 5.25 -1.36 -11.46
C LYS A 181 5.07 -1.44 -9.96
N LEU A 182 6.14 -1.79 -9.29
CA LEU A 182 6.26 -1.80 -7.83
C LEU A 182 7.31 -0.77 -7.43
N ILE A 183 6.96 0.09 -6.48
CA ILE A 183 7.80 1.20 -6.03
C ILE A 183 7.83 1.19 -4.50
N GLY A 184 9.02 1.06 -3.93
CA GLY A 184 9.25 1.26 -2.50
C GLY A 184 9.73 2.68 -2.23
N ILE A 185 9.20 3.32 -1.17
CA ILE A 185 9.59 4.67 -0.77
C ILE A 185 9.77 4.70 0.73
N ARG A 186 10.82 5.38 1.16
CA ARG A 186 11.12 5.59 2.58
C ARG A 186 11.23 7.08 2.87
N ASP A 187 10.85 7.49 4.06
CA ASP A 187 11.02 8.88 4.49
C ASP A 187 12.49 9.33 4.43
N PRO A 188 12.75 10.62 4.16
CA PRO A 188 14.12 11.12 3.94
C PRO A 188 15.05 10.95 5.16
N LEU A 189 14.49 10.88 6.37
CA LEU A 189 15.25 10.70 7.60
C LEU A 189 15.48 9.21 7.93
N GLY A 190 14.81 8.31 7.19
CA GLY A 190 14.93 6.88 7.40
C GLY A 190 14.35 6.40 8.73
N LEU A 191 13.33 7.08 9.25
CA LEU A 191 12.70 6.76 10.53
C LEU A 191 11.93 5.43 10.49
N LYS A 192 11.26 5.14 9.35
CA LYS A 192 10.63 3.84 9.14
C LYS A 192 11.55 2.91 8.36
N PRO A 193 11.73 1.66 8.80
CA PRO A 193 12.55 0.71 8.06
C PRO A 193 11.84 0.28 6.76
N LEU A 194 12.62 0.20 5.70
CA LEU A 194 12.24 -0.44 4.43
C LEU A 194 13.48 -1.12 3.86
N CYS A 195 13.38 -2.38 3.51
CA CYS A 195 14.47 -3.13 2.88
C CYS A 195 14.03 -3.65 1.51
N LEU A 196 14.98 -3.72 0.60
CA LEU A 196 14.86 -4.35 -0.70
C LEU A 196 15.67 -5.65 -0.69
N GLY A 197 15.06 -6.73 -1.09
CA GLY A 197 15.70 -8.02 -1.31
C GLY A 197 15.54 -8.47 -2.75
N LYS A 198 16.40 -9.36 -3.19
CA LYS A 198 16.27 -10.06 -4.47
C LYS A 198 16.60 -11.53 -4.26
N ARG A 199 15.76 -12.39 -4.82
CA ARG A 199 16.00 -13.84 -4.89
C ARG A 199 15.68 -14.28 -6.32
N ASP A 200 16.69 -14.77 -7.04
CA ASP A 200 16.60 -15.12 -8.46
C ASP A 200 16.04 -13.93 -9.28
N ASN A 201 14.89 -14.07 -9.88
CA ASN A 201 14.18 -13.02 -10.62
C ASN A 201 12.97 -12.44 -9.84
N THR A 202 12.94 -12.68 -8.53
CA THR A 202 11.90 -12.12 -7.65
C THR A 202 12.48 -11.10 -6.71
#